data_a4de60453ca163cca0efc1849de58ec8
#
_entry.id   a4de60453ca163cca0efc1849de58ec8
#
_cell.length_a   1.000
_cell.length_b   1.000
_cell.length_c   1.000
_cell.angle_alpha   90.00
_cell.angle_beta   90.00
_cell.angle_gamma   90.00
#
_symmetry.space_group_name_H-M   'P 1'
#
loop_
_entity.id
_entity.type
_entity.pdbx_description
1 polymer ?
#
loop_
_entity_poly.entity_id
_entity_poly.type
_entity_poly.pdbx_seq_one_letter_code
_entity_poly.pdbx_strand_id
1 'polypeptide(L)'
;AFISHDPRAMTALFEIINGEAKADAGTYEWGQTITTAYLPLDNSSFFNTDMNLIDWLAQFSEDTSELYLKGFLGRMLFSGEELLKQASVLSGGEKMRCMIARMMLKNANTMILDSPTNHLDLESIQAFNNTLQGFKGNVLLSSHDHEFIQTVCNRIIELTPGGIIDKMMDYDDYITDEKVQAARERL
;
A
#
# COMPACT_ATOMS: atom_id res chain seq x y z
N ALA A 1 -4.47 8.23 -6.43
CA ALA A 1 -4.17 6.87 -6.90
C ALA A 1 -3.40 6.91 -8.21
N PHE A 2 -2.65 5.84 -8.43
CA PHE A 2 -2.07 5.53 -9.74
C PHE A 2 -2.88 4.37 -10.34
N ILE A 3 -3.30 4.50 -11.59
CA ILE A 3 -4.06 3.48 -12.30
C ILE A 3 -3.44 3.19 -13.67
N SER A 4 -3.54 1.97 -14.15
CA SER A 4 -3.09 1.55 -15.48
C SER A 4 -3.82 0.30 -15.94
N HIS A 5 -3.94 0.12 -17.25
CA HIS A 5 -4.38 -1.15 -17.84
C HIS A 5 -3.30 -2.25 -17.73
N ASP A 6 -2.03 -1.91 -17.53
CA ASP A 6 -0.95 -2.87 -17.26
C ASP A 6 -0.52 -2.78 -15.79
N PRO A 7 -0.93 -3.73 -14.92
CA PRO A 7 -0.52 -3.75 -13.51
C PRO A 7 1.01 -3.80 -13.31
N ARG A 8 1.74 -4.40 -14.24
CA ARG A 8 3.21 -4.50 -14.16
C ARG A 8 3.87 -3.12 -14.26
N ALA A 9 3.26 -2.19 -15.01
CA ALA A 9 3.75 -0.82 -15.11
C ALA A 9 3.64 -0.10 -13.76
N MET A 10 2.61 -0.40 -12.96
CA MET A 10 2.44 0.17 -11.63
C MET A 10 3.48 -0.38 -10.65
N THR A 11 3.64 -1.70 -10.61
CA THR A 11 4.67 -2.34 -9.77
C THR A 11 6.06 -1.81 -10.12
N ALA A 12 6.42 -1.77 -11.42
CA ALA A 12 7.71 -1.24 -11.86
C ALA A 12 7.92 0.23 -11.44
N LEU A 13 6.89 1.08 -11.57
CA LEU A 13 6.97 2.47 -11.11
C LEU A 13 7.25 2.54 -9.60
N PHE A 14 6.52 1.77 -8.80
CA PHE A 14 6.68 1.80 -7.34
C PHE A 14 8.03 1.22 -6.88
N GLU A 15 8.51 0.15 -7.51
CA GLU A 15 9.86 -0.38 -7.28
C GLU A 15 10.95 0.64 -7.61
N ILE A 16 10.80 1.37 -8.74
CA ILE A 16 11.75 2.42 -9.15
C ILE A 16 11.79 3.53 -8.11
N ILE A 17 10.65 4.13 -7.76
CA ILE A 17 10.62 5.25 -6.81
C ILE A 17 10.97 4.87 -5.38
N ASN A 18 10.88 3.56 -5.05
CA ASN A 18 11.36 3.00 -3.78
C ASN A 18 12.84 2.62 -3.82
N GLY A 19 13.50 2.67 -5.00
CA GLY A 19 14.91 2.36 -5.18
C GLY A 19 15.23 0.86 -5.30
N GLU A 20 14.22 0.01 -5.49
CA GLU A 20 14.37 -1.45 -5.67
C GLU A 20 14.66 -1.82 -7.14
N ALA A 21 14.22 -0.99 -8.07
CA ALA A 21 14.49 -1.13 -9.50
C ALA A 21 15.13 0.14 -10.08
N LYS A 22 15.87 -0.03 -11.19
CA LYS A 22 16.49 1.10 -11.90
C LYS A 22 15.61 1.55 -13.05
N ALA A 23 15.41 2.87 -13.18
CA ALA A 23 14.73 3.45 -14.33
C ALA A 23 15.57 3.34 -15.60
N ASP A 24 14.94 3.03 -16.74
CA ASP A 24 15.57 3.04 -18.06
C ASP A 24 15.95 4.46 -18.50
N ALA A 25 15.11 5.45 -18.13
CA ALA A 25 15.32 6.86 -18.41
C ALA A 25 14.62 7.74 -17.37
N GLY A 26 15.01 9.00 -17.31
CA GLY A 26 14.47 9.96 -16.35
C GLY A 26 15.14 9.90 -14.99
N THR A 27 14.72 10.78 -14.11
CA THR A 27 15.21 10.89 -12.73
C THR A 27 14.06 11.20 -11.79
N TYR A 28 14.16 10.80 -10.55
CA TYR A 28 13.27 11.19 -9.47
C TYR A 28 14.09 11.57 -8.24
N GLU A 29 13.52 12.38 -7.39
CA GLU A 29 14.14 12.78 -6.12
C GLU A 29 13.06 12.94 -5.06
N TRP A 30 13.30 12.36 -3.89
CA TRP A 30 12.47 12.59 -2.71
C TRP A 30 12.91 13.87 -2.00
N GLY A 31 11.97 14.67 -1.57
CA GLY A 31 12.27 15.83 -0.72
C GLY A 31 12.99 15.42 0.57
N GLN A 32 13.85 16.29 1.10
CA GLN A 32 14.72 15.99 2.25
C GLN A 32 13.98 15.54 3.51
N THR A 33 12.71 15.94 3.68
CA THR A 33 11.88 15.59 4.83
C THR A 33 10.95 14.39 4.57
N ILE A 34 11.02 13.82 3.37
CA ILE A 34 10.16 12.68 3.02
C ILE A 34 10.77 11.38 3.52
N THR A 35 9.97 10.65 4.27
CA THR A 35 10.25 9.29 4.72
C THR A 35 9.22 8.35 4.12
N THR A 36 9.66 7.28 3.48
CA THR A 36 8.78 6.36 2.75
C THR A 36 8.61 5.04 3.48
N ALA A 37 7.41 4.47 3.41
CA ALA A 37 7.12 3.08 3.73
C ALA A 37 6.47 2.43 2.52
N TYR A 38 7.07 1.33 2.05
CA TYR A 38 6.63 0.61 0.86
C TYR A 38 6.00 -0.73 1.21
N LEU A 39 4.83 -0.98 0.63
CA LEU A 39 4.14 -2.26 0.62
C LEU A 39 4.25 -2.85 -0.79
N PRO A 40 5.15 -3.83 -1.00
CA PRO A 40 5.32 -4.46 -2.31
C PRO A 40 4.18 -5.43 -2.62
N LEU A 41 3.96 -5.68 -3.91
CA LEU A 41 2.99 -6.66 -4.38
C LEU A 41 3.35 -8.08 -3.91
N ASP A 42 4.61 -8.49 -4.03
CA ASP A 42 5.12 -9.75 -3.47
C ASP A 42 5.81 -9.51 -2.12
N ASN A 43 5.24 -10.09 -1.09
CA ASN A 43 5.73 -10.00 0.28
C ASN A 43 6.15 -11.36 0.87
N SER A 44 6.21 -12.40 0.06
CA SER A 44 6.42 -13.78 0.50
C SER A 44 7.74 -13.98 1.26
N SER A 45 8.79 -13.29 0.87
CA SER A 45 10.12 -13.39 1.47
C SER A 45 10.17 -12.97 2.95
N PHE A 46 9.25 -12.14 3.41
CA PHE A 46 9.18 -11.68 4.80
C PHE A 46 8.68 -12.75 5.77
N PHE A 47 8.08 -13.82 5.28
CA PHE A 47 7.39 -14.82 6.09
C PHE A 47 8.06 -16.19 6.11
N ASN A 48 9.30 -16.30 5.65
CA ASN A 48 10.09 -17.54 5.69
C ASN A 48 10.72 -17.77 7.07
N THR A 49 9.89 -17.76 8.12
CA THR A 49 10.35 -17.92 9.52
C THR A 49 9.25 -18.56 10.37
N ASP A 50 9.65 -19.27 11.40
CA ASP A 50 8.77 -19.90 12.38
C ASP A 50 8.46 -19.01 13.60
N MET A 51 8.87 -17.75 13.57
CA MET A 51 8.54 -16.77 14.63
C MET A 51 7.03 -16.57 14.70
N ASN A 52 6.50 -16.38 15.93
CA ASN A 52 5.13 -15.88 16.09
C ASN A 52 5.01 -14.43 15.62
N LEU A 53 3.78 -13.92 15.48
CA LEU A 53 3.55 -12.60 14.88
C LEU A 53 4.14 -11.44 15.70
N ILE A 54 4.19 -11.56 17.00
CA ILE A 54 4.76 -10.51 17.87
C ILE A 54 6.26 -10.43 17.65
N ASP A 55 6.96 -11.59 17.72
CA ASP A 55 8.41 -11.66 17.51
C ASP A 55 8.77 -11.30 16.06
N TRP A 56 7.92 -11.68 15.10
CA TRP A 56 8.09 -11.30 13.70
C TRP A 56 8.01 -9.78 13.52
N LEU A 57 7.02 -9.14 14.14
CA LEU A 57 6.85 -7.68 14.03
C LEU A 57 7.95 -6.92 14.80
N ALA A 58 8.44 -7.48 15.91
CA ALA A 58 9.53 -6.90 16.72
C ALA A 58 10.82 -6.66 15.93
N GLN A 59 11.10 -7.47 14.89
CA GLN A 59 12.29 -7.30 14.04
C GLN A 59 12.32 -5.94 13.32
N PHE A 60 11.18 -5.28 13.18
CA PHE A 60 11.01 -4.04 12.43
C PHE A 60 10.74 -2.82 13.31
N SER A 61 10.87 -2.97 14.63
CA SER A 61 10.54 -1.95 15.62
C SER A 61 11.71 -1.67 16.57
N GLU A 62 11.91 -0.41 16.91
CA GLU A 62 12.82 -0.03 17.98
C GLU A 62 12.21 -0.33 19.37
N ASP A 63 10.90 -0.12 19.53
CA ASP A 63 10.16 -0.53 20.71
C ASP A 63 9.64 -1.95 20.52
N THR A 64 10.22 -2.89 21.25
CA THR A 64 9.87 -4.32 21.21
C THR A 64 8.90 -4.71 22.33
N SER A 65 8.32 -3.75 23.06
CA SER A 65 7.34 -4.07 24.09
C SER A 65 6.10 -4.74 23.49
N GLU A 66 5.69 -5.83 24.10
CA GLU A 66 4.59 -6.66 23.60
C GLU A 66 3.28 -5.86 23.45
N LEU A 67 3.00 -4.96 24.38
CA LEU A 67 1.80 -4.11 24.34
C LEU A 67 1.81 -3.18 23.13
N TYR A 68 2.97 -2.59 22.81
CA TYR A 68 3.13 -1.71 21.65
C TYR A 68 2.89 -2.45 20.35
N LEU A 69 3.55 -3.61 20.18
CA LEU A 69 3.42 -4.42 18.97
C LEU A 69 2.01 -4.99 18.78
N LYS A 70 1.39 -5.46 19.86
CA LYS A 70 -0.02 -5.92 19.85
C LYS A 70 -0.98 -4.81 19.42
N GLY A 71 -0.67 -3.55 19.74
CA GLY A 71 -1.46 -2.40 19.30
C GLY A 71 -1.52 -2.27 17.78
N PHE A 72 -0.41 -2.48 17.07
CA PHE A 72 -0.39 -2.46 15.59
C PHE A 72 -1.06 -3.69 14.98
N LEU A 73 -0.78 -4.88 15.50
CA LEU A 73 -1.43 -6.11 15.04
C LEU A 73 -2.94 -6.05 15.28
N GLY A 74 -3.38 -5.51 16.42
CA GLY A 74 -4.80 -5.36 16.75
C GLY A 74 -5.55 -4.41 15.81
N ARG A 75 -4.90 -3.33 15.34
CA ARG A 75 -5.49 -2.45 14.31
C ARG A 75 -5.76 -3.18 13.00
N MET A 76 -5.01 -4.25 12.74
CA MET A 76 -5.19 -5.14 11.60
C MET A 76 -5.93 -6.43 11.96
N LEU A 77 -6.77 -6.36 13.02
CA LEU A 77 -7.71 -7.40 13.43
C LEU A 77 -7.07 -8.70 13.91
N PHE A 78 -5.80 -8.68 14.32
CA PHE A 78 -5.20 -9.83 15.00
C PHE A 78 -5.50 -9.80 16.48
N SER A 79 -5.97 -10.92 17.03
CA SER A 79 -6.30 -11.03 18.45
C SER A 79 -6.03 -12.42 19.02
N GLY A 80 -5.89 -12.49 20.34
CA GLY A 80 -5.82 -13.76 21.07
C GLY A 80 -4.77 -14.74 20.54
N GLU A 81 -5.18 -15.94 20.21
CA GLU A 81 -4.30 -17.02 19.76
C GLU A 81 -3.71 -16.78 18.36
N GLU A 82 -4.31 -15.91 17.55
CA GLU A 82 -3.78 -15.58 16.24
C GLU A 82 -2.38 -14.94 16.32
N LEU A 83 -2.11 -14.20 17.40
CA LEU A 83 -0.80 -13.58 17.64
C LEU A 83 0.32 -14.60 17.86
N LEU A 84 -0.03 -15.83 18.23
CA LEU A 84 0.91 -16.93 18.46
C LEU A 84 1.16 -17.79 17.22
N LYS A 85 0.43 -17.55 16.12
CA LYS A 85 0.66 -18.25 14.85
C LYS A 85 2.07 -17.97 14.33
N GLN A 86 2.69 -18.97 13.76
CA GLN A 86 3.97 -18.82 13.06
C GLN A 86 3.78 -18.05 11.74
N ALA A 87 4.71 -17.17 11.43
CA ALA A 87 4.66 -16.36 10.21
C ALA A 87 4.64 -17.22 8.92
N SER A 88 5.32 -18.37 8.93
CA SER A 88 5.39 -19.29 7.78
C SER A 88 4.04 -19.93 7.40
N VAL A 89 3.11 -20.06 8.34
CA VAL A 89 1.82 -20.73 8.11
C VAL A 89 0.65 -19.79 7.80
N LEU A 90 0.92 -18.50 7.73
CA LEU A 90 -0.11 -17.48 7.49
C LEU A 90 -0.71 -17.60 6.08
N SER A 91 -2.01 -17.36 5.97
CA SER A 91 -2.71 -17.15 4.70
C SER A 91 -2.23 -15.86 4.01
N GLY A 92 -2.55 -15.70 2.72
CA GLY A 92 -2.22 -14.48 1.97
C GLY A 92 -2.78 -13.21 2.61
N GLY A 93 -4.03 -13.25 3.08
CA GLY A 93 -4.66 -12.12 3.77
C GLY A 93 -4.02 -11.81 5.12
N GLU A 94 -3.68 -12.82 5.91
CA GLU A 94 -2.96 -12.64 7.18
C GLU A 94 -1.56 -12.04 6.94
N LYS A 95 -0.83 -12.50 5.93
CA LYS A 95 0.47 -11.92 5.53
C LYS A 95 0.32 -10.45 5.16
N MET A 96 -0.70 -10.11 4.36
CA MET A 96 -0.95 -8.72 3.97
C MET A 96 -1.26 -7.84 5.19
N ARG A 97 -2.12 -8.29 6.11
CA ARG A 97 -2.41 -7.58 7.37
C ARG A 97 -1.14 -7.36 8.22
N CYS A 98 -0.26 -8.36 8.31
CA CYS A 98 1.03 -8.23 8.98
C CYS A 98 1.93 -7.18 8.31
N MET A 99 2.00 -7.18 6.97
CA MET A 99 2.79 -6.18 6.23
C MET A 99 2.27 -4.76 6.45
N ILE A 100 0.97 -4.57 6.51
CA ILE A 100 0.37 -3.27 6.82
C ILE A 100 0.74 -2.84 8.25
N ALA A 101 0.65 -3.74 9.25
CA ALA A 101 1.07 -3.45 10.61
C ALA A 101 2.56 -3.05 10.67
N ARG A 102 3.43 -3.79 9.96
CA ARG A 102 4.86 -3.47 9.83
C ARG A 102 5.08 -2.08 9.21
N MET A 103 4.32 -1.74 8.18
CA MET A 103 4.45 -0.45 7.51
C MET A 103 4.05 0.71 8.44
N MET A 104 3.01 0.52 9.25
CA MET A 104 2.58 1.50 10.24
C MET A 104 3.65 1.77 11.32
N LEU A 105 4.46 0.77 11.69
CA LEU A 105 5.58 0.93 12.63
C LEU A 105 6.65 1.90 12.14
N LYS A 106 6.87 2.00 10.82
CA LYS A 106 7.90 2.89 10.26
C LYS A 106 7.65 4.37 10.52
N ASN A 107 6.44 4.75 10.92
CA ASN A 107 6.04 6.14 11.14
C ASN A 107 6.46 7.08 9.99
N ALA A 108 6.42 6.56 8.75
CA ALA A 108 6.75 7.31 7.56
C ALA A 108 5.67 8.34 7.24
N ASN A 109 6.03 9.45 6.61
CA ASN A 109 5.08 10.46 6.17
C ASN A 109 4.60 10.27 4.73
N THR A 110 5.09 9.25 4.04
CA THR A 110 4.64 8.86 2.69
C THR A 110 4.55 7.34 2.60
N MET A 111 3.36 6.84 2.28
CA MET A 111 3.09 5.42 2.07
C MET A 111 3.01 5.13 0.57
N ILE A 112 3.69 4.07 0.13
CA ILE A 112 3.65 3.56 -1.25
C ILE A 112 3.02 2.17 -1.17
N LEU A 113 1.85 2.00 -1.79
CA LEU A 113 0.98 0.84 -1.64
C LEU A 113 0.71 0.20 -3.00
N ASP A 114 1.32 -0.96 -3.26
CA ASP A 114 1.06 -1.71 -4.48
C ASP A 114 -0.01 -2.77 -4.24
N SER A 115 -1.21 -2.51 -4.74
CA SER A 115 -2.36 -3.42 -4.68
C SER A 115 -2.65 -3.95 -3.26
N PRO A 116 -2.76 -3.08 -2.25
CA PRO A 116 -2.79 -3.46 -0.84
C PRO A 116 -4.07 -4.21 -0.44
N THR A 117 -5.12 -4.14 -1.24
CA THR A 117 -6.39 -4.82 -0.99
C THR A 117 -6.43 -6.25 -1.53
N ASN A 118 -5.41 -6.66 -2.30
CA ASN A 118 -5.31 -8.04 -2.78
C ASN A 118 -5.24 -9.02 -1.61
N HIS A 119 -6.05 -10.08 -1.69
CA HIS A 119 -6.15 -11.16 -0.69
C HIS A 119 -6.74 -10.74 0.67
N LEU A 120 -7.17 -9.50 0.85
CA LEU A 120 -7.89 -9.06 2.05
C LEU A 120 -9.38 -9.39 1.94
N ASP A 121 -9.97 -9.78 3.07
CA ASP A 121 -11.42 -9.81 3.22
C ASP A 121 -11.98 -8.40 3.44
N LEU A 122 -13.30 -8.27 3.32
CA LEU A 122 -13.97 -6.98 3.39
C LEU A 122 -13.73 -6.25 4.73
N GLU A 123 -13.69 -6.98 5.84
CA GLU A 123 -13.45 -6.43 7.17
C GLU A 123 -12.04 -5.87 7.29
N SER A 124 -11.04 -6.60 6.77
CA SER A 124 -9.65 -6.16 6.73
C SER A 124 -9.44 -4.94 5.82
N ILE A 125 -10.11 -4.90 4.66
CA ILE A 125 -10.10 -3.73 3.77
C ILE A 125 -10.65 -2.51 4.50
N GLN A 126 -11.75 -2.66 5.22
CA GLN A 126 -12.37 -1.57 5.97
C GLN A 126 -11.50 -1.09 7.13
N ALA A 127 -10.87 -1.99 7.87
CA ALA A 127 -9.93 -1.65 8.95
C ALA A 127 -8.73 -0.86 8.41
N PHE A 128 -8.20 -1.27 7.26
CA PHE A 128 -7.09 -0.57 6.60
C PHE A 128 -7.52 0.80 6.06
N ASN A 129 -8.68 0.87 5.41
CA ASN A 129 -9.24 2.12 4.92
C ASN A 129 -9.40 3.16 6.04
N ASN A 130 -10.01 2.76 7.16
CA ASN A 130 -10.15 3.62 8.34
C ASN A 130 -8.79 4.12 8.87
N THR A 131 -7.77 3.26 8.82
CA THR A 131 -6.41 3.62 9.22
C THR A 131 -5.81 4.68 8.29
N LEU A 132 -5.99 4.53 6.97
CA LEU A 132 -5.48 5.49 5.98
C LEU A 132 -6.22 6.82 6.00
N GLN A 133 -7.52 6.84 6.26
CA GLN A 133 -8.27 8.08 6.43
C GLN A 133 -7.77 8.94 7.60
N GLY A 134 -7.24 8.31 8.65
CA GLY A 134 -6.59 9.00 9.77
C GLY A 134 -5.14 9.40 9.52
N PHE A 135 -4.54 8.95 8.43
CA PHE A 135 -3.14 9.22 8.11
C PHE A 135 -2.96 10.64 7.59
N LYS A 136 -2.01 11.39 8.19
CA LYS A 136 -1.78 12.80 7.85
C LYS A 136 -0.68 13.03 6.80
N GLY A 137 -0.11 11.96 6.27
CA GLY A 137 0.92 12.00 5.24
C GLY A 137 0.36 11.82 3.83
N ASN A 138 1.24 11.52 2.89
CA ASN A 138 0.89 11.24 1.51
C ASN A 138 0.74 9.73 1.28
N VAL A 139 -0.21 9.35 0.41
CA VAL A 139 -0.41 7.97 -0.01
C VAL A 139 -0.31 7.89 -1.53
N LEU A 140 0.66 7.10 -2.01
CA LEU A 140 0.76 6.67 -3.40
C LEU A 140 0.18 5.25 -3.47
N LEU A 141 -0.91 5.09 -4.17
CA LEU A 141 -1.73 3.87 -4.15
C LEU A 141 -1.98 3.36 -5.56
N SER A 142 -1.75 2.08 -5.79
CA SER A 142 -2.33 1.31 -6.90
C SER A 142 -3.34 0.33 -6.34
N SER A 143 -4.57 0.32 -6.85
CA SER A 143 -5.61 -0.62 -6.43
C SER A 143 -6.66 -0.79 -7.54
N HIS A 144 -7.37 -1.92 -7.51
CA HIS A 144 -8.55 -2.18 -8.32
C HIS A 144 -9.84 -2.02 -7.51
N ASP A 145 -9.74 -1.75 -6.23
CA ASP A 145 -10.88 -1.54 -5.34
C ASP A 145 -11.38 -0.10 -5.48
N HIS A 146 -12.57 0.05 -6.06
CA HIS A 146 -13.19 1.34 -6.32
C HIS A 146 -13.41 2.15 -5.03
N GLU A 147 -14.04 1.55 -4.04
CA GLU A 147 -14.37 2.19 -2.78
C GLU A 147 -13.10 2.63 -2.02
N PHE A 148 -12.07 1.80 -2.08
CA PHE A 148 -10.79 2.11 -1.46
C PHE A 148 -10.10 3.30 -2.12
N ILE A 149 -10.09 3.37 -3.46
CA ILE A 149 -9.54 4.53 -4.19
C ILE A 149 -10.37 5.78 -3.87
N GLN A 150 -11.69 5.67 -3.95
CA GLN A 150 -12.63 6.79 -3.75
C GLN A 150 -12.46 7.43 -2.37
N THR A 151 -12.27 6.62 -1.33
CA THR A 151 -12.22 7.11 0.05
C THR A 151 -10.85 7.58 0.51
N VAL A 152 -9.77 7.11 -0.13
CA VAL A 152 -8.39 7.40 0.27
C VAL A 152 -7.75 8.48 -0.61
N CYS A 153 -8.10 8.54 -1.91
CA CYS A 153 -7.38 9.33 -2.88
C CYS A 153 -8.13 10.57 -3.32
N ASN A 154 -7.40 11.67 -3.52
CA ASN A 154 -7.89 12.95 -4.02
C ASN A 154 -7.19 13.40 -5.32
N ARG A 155 -6.38 12.54 -5.91
CA ARG A 155 -5.69 12.75 -7.18
C ARG A 155 -5.55 11.43 -7.89
N ILE A 156 -5.88 11.41 -9.19
CA ILE A 156 -5.76 10.24 -10.03
C ILE A 156 -4.72 10.49 -11.12
N ILE A 157 -3.78 9.58 -11.22
CA ILE A 157 -2.74 9.56 -12.25
C ILE A 157 -2.89 8.25 -13.03
N GLU A 158 -3.33 8.35 -14.27
CA GLU A 158 -3.50 7.20 -15.15
C GLU A 158 -2.34 7.09 -16.13
N LEU A 159 -1.69 5.93 -16.16
CA LEU A 159 -0.68 5.58 -17.15
C LEU A 159 -1.35 4.86 -18.32
N THR A 160 -1.28 5.47 -19.48
CA THR A 160 -1.78 4.91 -20.75
C THR A 160 -0.60 4.61 -21.69
N PRO A 161 -0.79 3.78 -22.74
CA PRO A 161 0.27 3.53 -23.72
C PRO A 161 0.80 4.78 -24.42
N GLY A 162 -0.04 5.80 -24.58
CA GLY A 162 0.31 7.05 -25.27
C GLY A 162 0.73 8.18 -24.36
N GLY A 163 0.59 8.05 -23.03
CA GLY A 163 0.97 9.12 -22.09
C GLY A 163 0.34 9.02 -20.71
N ILE A 164 0.24 10.15 -20.03
CA ILE A 164 -0.24 10.24 -18.65
C ILE A 164 -1.43 11.20 -18.58
N ILE A 165 -2.48 10.77 -17.89
CA ILE A 165 -3.59 11.64 -17.50
C ILE A 165 -3.47 11.89 -15.99
N ASP A 166 -3.36 13.16 -15.60
CA ASP A 166 -3.19 13.57 -14.20
C ASP A 166 -4.30 14.56 -13.81
N LYS A 167 -5.10 14.20 -12.81
CA LYS A 167 -6.24 14.99 -12.35
C LYS A 167 -6.33 15.04 -10.84
N MET A 168 -6.51 16.27 -10.31
CA MET A 168 -6.83 16.52 -8.90
C MET A 168 -8.34 16.45 -8.72
N MET A 169 -8.85 15.23 -8.57
CA MET A 169 -10.27 14.95 -8.31
C MET A 169 -10.39 13.58 -7.64
N ASP A 170 -11.56 13.28 -7.10
CA ASP A 170 -11.86 11.96 -6.60
C ASP A 170 -12.10 10.96 -7.74
N TYR A 171 -12.24 9.68 -7.39
CA TYR A 171 -12.29 8.62 -8.40
C TYR A 171 -13.64 8.58 -9.15
N ASP A 172 -14.75 8.87 -8.47
CA ASP A 172 -16.07 8.90 -9.10
C ASP A 172 -16.17 10.02 -10.15
N ASP A 173 -15.67 11.20 -9.81
CA ASP A 173 -15.59 12.32 -10.76
C ASP A 173 -14.65 11.97 -11.92
N TYR A 174 -13.53 11.32 -11.64
CA TYR A 174 -12.55 10.95 -12.66
C TYR A 174 -13.11 10.00 -13.73
N ILE A 175 -13.85 8.98 -13.32
CA ILE A 175 -14.40 7.99 -14.26
C ILE A 175 -15.56 8.53 -15.10
N THR A 176 -16.21 9.61 -14.65
CA THR A 176 -17.34 10.23 -15.34
C THR A 176 -16.98 11.50 -16.10
N ASP A 177 -15.77 12.04 -15.95
CA ASP A 177 -15.32 13.27 -16.59
C ASP A 177 -15.13 13.09 -18.10
N GLU A 178 -15.88 13.86 -18.91
CA GLU A 178 -15.82 13.80 -20.39
C GLU A 178 -14.44 14.17 -20.95
N LYS A 179 -13.68 15.04 -20.26
CA LYS A 179 -12.33 15.45 -20.70
C LYS A 179 -11.33 14.34 -20.47
N VAL A 180 -11.51 13.55 -19.40
CA VAL A 180 -10.70 12.35 -19.14
C VAL A 180 -10.97 11.32 -20.23
N GLN A 181 -12.24 11.05 -20.55
CA GLN A 181 -12.60 10.09 -21.60
C GLN A 181 -12.05 10.53 -22.96
N ALA A 182 -12.21 11.80 -23.34
CA ALA A 182 -11.63 12.32 -24.56
C ALA A 182 -10.08 12.30 -24.58
N ALA A 183 -9.43 12.39 -23.43
CA ALA A 183 -7.98 12.24 -23.32
C ALA A 183 -7.53 10.80 -23.53
N ARG A 184 -8.26 9.81 -22.97
CA ARG A 184 -8.00 8.37 -23.18
C ARG A 184 -8.09 7.95 -24.65
N GLU A 185 -9.04 8.53 -25.40
CA GLU A 185 -9.21 8.24 -26.84
C GLU A 185 -8.06 8.78 -27.70
N ARG A 186 -7.29 9.75 -27.18
CA ARG A 186 -6.17 10.39 -27.89
C ARG A 186 -4.82 9.78 -27.54
N LEU A 187 -4.73 9.06 -26.43
CA LEU A 187 -3.53 8.46 -25.88
C LEU A 187 -3.55 6.94 -25.99
#